data_8216ccef0970863ebf1c3749226fcf7d
#
_entry.id   8216ccef0970863ebf1c3749226fcf7d
#
_cell.length_a   1.000
_cell.length_b   1.000
_cell.length_c   1.000
_cell.angle_alpha   90.00
_cell.angle_beta   90.00
_cell.angle_gamma   90.00
#
_symmetry.space_group_name_H-M   'P 1'
#
loop_
_entity.id
_entity.type
_entity.pdbx_description
1 polymer ?
#
loop_
_entity_poly.entity_id
_entity_poly.type
_entity_poly.pdbx_seq_one_letter_code
_entity_poly.pdbx_strand_id
1 'polypeptide(L)'
;MNYEIVTLPEKKAAGITARTNNHTPDMGSVIGGLWESFYAKGVYDSIPADRRGCVLGIYSDYESDENGDYDMTAACEVADDAGLPENLRIRTIPAGRYAKFVVRGDVQQALVQFWMELWSMNLNRTFQADFEEYHGMSGEEAEIHVYIGLKED
;
A
#
# COMPACT_ATOMS: atom_id res chain seq x y z
N MET A 1 -16.67 4.13 -9.87
CA MET A 1 -15.27 4.17 -10.31
C MET A 1 -15.00 3.05 -11.29
N ASN A 2 -14.15 3.32 -12.25
CA ASN A 2 -13.75 2.31 -13.22
C ASN A 2 -12.51 1.57 -12.73
N TYR A 3 -12.46 0.28 -12.99
CA TYR A 3 -11.30 -0.54 -12.68
C TYR A 3 -11.18 -1.67 -13.70
N GLU A 4 -9.98 -2.28 -13.73
CA GLU A 4 -9.76 -3.48 -14.53
C GLU A 4 -9.33 -4.64 -13.62
N ILE A 5 -9.66 -5.85 -14.03
CA ILE A 5 -9.21 -7.05 -13.31
C ILE A 5 -7.86 -7.46 -13.91
N VAL A 6 -6.86 -7.56 -13.05
CA VAL A 6 -5.51 -7.97 -13.46
C VAL A 6 -5.07 -9.17 -12.64
N THR A 7 -4.18 -9.98 -13.21
CA THR A 7 -3.52 -11.07 -12.50
C THR A 7 -2.07 -10.65 -12.29
N LEU A 8 -1.62 -10.64 -11.05
CA LEU A 8 -0.28 -10.21 -10.70
C LEU A 8 0.54 -11.39 -10.16
N PRO A 9 1.86 -11.40 -10.44
CA PRO A 9 2.77 -12.32 -9.77
C PRO A 9 3.01 -11.88 -8.34
N GLU A 10 3.59 -12.76 -7.54
CA GLU A 10 4.02 -12.42 -6.18
C GLU A 10 5.05 -11.29 -6.22
N LYS A 11 4.93 -10.34 -5.31
CA LYS A 11 5.86 -9.21 -5.16
C LYS A 11 6.40 -9.19 -3.75
N LYS A 12 7.62 -8.65 -3.59
CA LYS A 12 8.21 -8.40 -2.28
C LYS A 12 8.50 -6.92 -2.13
N ALA A 13 8.38 -6.44 -0.90
CA ALA A 13 8.64 -5.05 -0.57
C ALA A 13 9.33 -4.97 0.79
N ALA A 14 10.19 -3.97 0.95
CA ALA A 14 10.93 -3.76 2.19
C ALA A 14 10.60 -2.39 2.75
N GLY A 15 10.30 -2.32 4.03
CA GLY A 15 9.95 -1.05 4.66
C GLY A 15 9.64 -1.17 6.14
N ILE A 16 8.81 -0.26 6.61
CA ILE A 16 8.39 -0.17 8.01
C ILE A 16 6.88 -0.26 8.12
N THR A 17 6.40 -0.78 9.24
CA THR A 17 4.99 -1.13 9.43
C THR A 17 4.43 -0.51 10.70
N ALA A 18 3.17 -0.08 10.64
CA ALA A 18 2.38 0.32 11.81
C ALA A 18 1.02 -0.35 11.75
N ARG A 19 0.48 -0.72 12.91
CA ARG A 19 -0.84 -1.33 12.98
C ARG A 19 -1.87 -0.29 13.36
N THR A 20 -3.00 -0.29 12.67
CA THR A 20 -4.08 0.67 12.89
C THR A 20 -5.43 0.10 12.43
N ASN A 21 -6.46 0.92 12.41
CA ASN A 21 -7.76 0.57 11.82
C ASN A 21 -8.45 1.83 11.30
N ASN A 22 -9.54 1.64 10.55
CA ASN A 22 -10.23 2.76 9.89
C ASN A 22 -11.19 3.53 10.81
N HIS A 23 -11.33 3.10 12.06
CA HIS A 23 -12.28 3.69 13.01
C HIS A 23 -11.61 4.47 14.14
N THR A 24 -10.28 4.39 14.27
CA THR A 24 -9.58 5.15 15.30
C THR A 24 -9.40 6.60 14.85
N PRO A 25 -9.61 7.58 15.75
CA PRO A 25 -9.43 9.00 15.38
C PRO A 25 -7.99 9.37 15.08
N ASP A 26 -7.01 8.56 15.51
CA ASP A 26 -5.59 8.83 15.24
C ASP A 26 -5.02 8.08 14.03
N MET A 27 -5.87 7.39 13.25
CA MET A 27 -5.43 6.65 12.06
C MET A 27 -4.59 7.53 11.11
N GLY A 28 -5.06 8.73 10.83
CA GLY A 28 -4.33 9.67 9.95
C GLY A 28 -2.96 10.01 10.48
N SER A 29 -2.82 10.21 11.80
CA SER A 29 -1.54 10.49 12.44
C SER A 29 -0.61 9.28 12.40
N VAL A 30 -1.15 8.08 12.58
CA VAL A 30 -0.36 6.84 12.52
C VAL A 30 0.21 6.64 11.12
N ILE A 31 -0.64 6.73 10.09
CA ILE A 31 -0.21 6.54 8.70
C ILE A 31 0.72 7.67 8.25
N GLY A 32 0.39 8.91 8.56
CA GLY A 32 1.24 10.06 8.24
C GLY A 32 2.60 9.99 8.91
N GLY A 33 2.64 9.59 10.17
CA GLY A 33 3.88 9.39 10.92
C GLY A 33 4.72 8.26 10.34
N LEU A 34 4.09 7.21 9.85
CA LEU A 34 4.78 6.11 9.20
C LEU A 34 5.49 6.58 7.92
N TRP A 35 4.82 7.34 7.07
CA TRP A 35 5.41 7.89 5.85
C TRP A 35 6.51 8.90 6.16
N GLU A 36 6.32 9.75 7.17
CA GLU A 36 7.35 10.68 7.61
C GLU A 36 8.61 9.93 8.05
N SER A 37 8.46 8.88 8.85
CA SER A 37 9.58 8.05 9.28
C SER A 37 10.26 7.35 8.11
N PHE A 38 9.50 6.90 7.13
CA PHE A 38 10.03 6.21 5.95
C PHE A 38 11.02 7.10 5.20
N TYR A 39 10.72 8.38 5.06
CA TYR A 39 11.60 9.32 4.35
C TYR A 39 12.59 10.01 5.30
N ALA A 40 12.12 10.61 6.38
CA ALA A 40 12.94 11.47 7.23
C ALA A 40 13.95 10.71 8.07
N LYS A 41 13.65 9.47 8.46
CA LYS A 41 14.57 8.64 9.25
C LYS A 41 15.48 7.75 8.40
N GLY A 42 15.50 7.98 7.09
CA GLY A 42 16.44 7.33 6.18
C GLY A 42 16.10 5.90 5.82
N VAL A 43 14.88 5.44 6.05
CA VAL A 43 14.48 4.08 5.68
C VAL A 43 14.56 3.90 4.16
N TYR A 44 13.98 4.82 3.41
CA TYR A 44 14.03 4.80 1.94
C TYR A 44 15.47 4.81 1.45
N ASP A 45 16.31 5.70 1.98
CA ASP A 45 17.71 5.83 1.56
C ASP A 45 18.57 4.65 1.98
N SER A 46 18.14 3.86 2.97
CA SER A 46 18.88 2.67 3.42
C SER A 46 18.76 1.51 2.45
N ILE A 47 17.75 1.54 1.57
CA ILE A 47 17.63 0.54 0.49
C ILE A 47 18.52 0.99 -0.67
N PRO A 48 19.47 0.16 -1.14
CA PRO A 48 20.36 0.57 -2.22
C PRO A 48 19.58 1.07 -3.44
N ALA A 49 20.04 2.15 -4.06
CA ALA A 49 19.30 2.84 -5.12
C ALA A 49 19.03 1.93 -6.32
N ASP A 50 19.92 1.02 -6.65
CA ASP A 50 19.76 0.08 -7.75
C ASP A 50 18.80 -1.06 -7.44
N ARG A 51 18.35 -1.17 -6.18
CA ARG A 51 17.42 -2.20 -5.73
C ARG A 51 16.02 -1.66 -5.45
N ARG A 52 15.86 -0.34 -5.46
CA ARG A 52 14.57 0.30 -5.21
C ARG A 52 13.66 0.20 -6.42
N GLY A 53 12.51 -0.45 -6.24
CA GLY A 53 11.42 -0.38 -7.19
C GLY A 53 10.46 0.73 -6.82
N CYS A 54 9.19 0.59 -7.20
CA CYS A 54 8.15 1.57 -6.86
C CYS A 54 7.97 1.67 -5.35
N VAL A 55 7.66 2.87 -4.88
CA VAL A 55 7.21 3.08 -3.50
C VAL A 55 5.79 2.54 -3.38
N LEU A 56 5.55 1.73 -2.36
CA LEU A 56 4.29 1.06 -2.13
C LEU A 56 3.74 1.39 -0.75
N GLY A 57 2.43 1.58 -0.66
CA GLY A 57 1.70 1.56 0.60
C GLY A 57 0.91 0.26 0.66
N ILE A 58 1.21 -0.61 1.61
CA ILE A 58 0.65 -1.95 1.67
C ILE A 58 -0.26 -2.09 2.88
N TYR A 59 -1.47 -2.55 2.65
CA TYR A 59 -2.45 -2.89 3.69
C TYR A 59 -2.53 -4.40 3.76
N SER A 60 -2.18 -4.98 4.90
CA SER A 60 -2.11 -6.44 5.05
C SER A 60 -2.41 -6.87 6.49
N ASP A 61 -2.38 -8.17 6.73
CA ASP A 61 -2.61 -8.77 8.04
C ASP A 61 -3.91 -8.26 8.67
N TYR A 62 -4.96 -8.21 7.88
CA TYR A 62 -6.28 -7.79 8.32
C TYR A 62 -6.79 -8.75 9.40
N GLU A 63 -7.29 -8.18 10.50
CA GLU A 63 -7.93 -8.96 11.55
C GLU A 63 -9.21 -9.61 11.04
N SER A 64 -9.97 -8.89 10.22
CA SER A 64 -11.23 -9.38 9.64
C SER A 64 -11.46 -8.77 8.25
N ASP A 65 -11.98 -7.57 8.21
CA ASP A 65 -12.29 -6.83 6.99
C ASP A 65 -11.87 -5.36 7.20
N GLU A 66 -12.47 -4.42 6.46
CA GLU A 66 -12.18 -2.99 6.58
C GLU A 66 -12.55 -2.40 7.95
N ASN A 67 -13.25 -3.14 8.78
CA ASN A 67 -13.64 -2.69 10.12
C ASN A 67 -12.69 -3.15 11.22
N GLY A 68 -11.80 -4.11 10.92
CA GLY A 68 -10.82 -4.61 11.88
C GLY A 68 -9.48 -3.92 11.76
N ASP A 69 -8.54 -4.35 12.60
CA ASP A 69 -7.16 -3.87 12.54
C ASP A 69 -6.45 -4.41 11.32
N TYR A 70 -5.48 -3.66 10.83
CA TYR A 70 -4.61 -4.08 9.73
C TYR A 70 -3.23 -3.46 9.91
N ASP A 71 -2.25 -4.05 9.20
CA ASP A 71 -0.91 -3.49 9.10
C ASP A 71 -0.83 -2.57 7.89
N MET A 72 -0.33 -1.35 8.11
CA MET A 72 0.04 -0.43 7.04
C MET A 72 1.57 -0.42 6.94
N THR A 73 2.10 -0.71 5.76
CA THR A 73 3.54 -0.75 5.51
C THR A 73 3.90 0.29 4.46
N ALA A 74 4.83 1.17 4.80
CA ALA A 74 5.45 2.09 3.84
C ALA A 74 6.75 1.42 3.36
N ALA A 75 6.86 1.17 2.06
CA ALA A 75 7.89 0.29 1.54
C ALA A 75 8.31 0.64 0.12
N CYS A 76 9.41 0.01 -0.33
CA CYS A 76 9.77 -0.05 -1.75
C CYS A 76 9.68 -1.49 -2.23
N GLU A 77 9.20 -1.69 -3.44
CA GLU A 77 9.26 -3.00 -4.09
C GLU A 77 10.72 -3.38 -4.29
N VAL A 78 11.06 -4.64 -3.96
CA VAL A 78 12.40 -5.20 -4.12
C VAL A 78 12.28 -6.59 -4.73
N ALA A 79 13.33 -7.02 -5.43
CA ALA A 79 13.33 -8.36 -6.04
C ALA A 79 13.48 -9.46 -5.00
N ASP A 80 14.30 -9.20 -3.97
CA ASP A 80 14.56 -10.13 -2.87
C ASP A 80 15.06 -9.34 -1.65
N ASP A 81 15.38 -10.04 -0.57
CA ASP A 81 15.84 -9.43 0.67
C ASP A 81 17.37 -9.34 0.82
N ALA A 82 18.12 -9.77 -0.20
CA ALA A 82 19.57 -9.80 -0.13
C ALA A 82 20.15 -8.38 -0.05
N GLY A 83 21.07 -8.17 0.90
CA GLY A 83 21.77 -6.89 1.05
C GLY A 83 20.94 -5.77 1.64
N LEU A 84 19.76 -6.06 2.18
CA LEU A 84 18.91 -5.07 2.84
C LEU A 84 19.22 -4.97 4.33
N PRO A 85 18.98 -3.79 4.95
CA PRO A 85 19.12 -3.67 6.41
C PRO A 85 18.19 -4.63 7.15
N GLU A 86 18.71 -5.22 8.25
CA GLU A 86 17.97 -6.20 9.04
C GLU A 86 16.76 -5.61 9.78
N ASN A 87 16.77 -4.31 10.00
CA ASN A 87 15.66 -3.64 10.69
C ASN A 87 14.45 -3.38 9.79
N LEU A 88 14.55 -3.66 8.49
CA LEU A 88 13.42 -3.51 7.60
C LEU A 88 12.53 -4.74 7.61
N ARG A 89 11.23 -4.49 7.50
CA ARG A 89 10.23 -5.53 7.39
C ARG A 89 10.07 -5.92 5.94
N ILE A 90 10.17 -7.22 5.65
CA ILE A 90 9.90 -7.73 4.30
C ILE A 90 8.46 -8.19 4.26
N ARG A 91 7.70 -7.65 3.30
CA ARG A 91 6.31 -8.03 3.07
C ARG A 91 6.18 -8.70 1.72
N THR A 92 5.43 -9.78 1.68
CA THR A 92 5.08 -10.47 0.45
C THR A 92 3.65 -10.11 0.06
N ILE A 93 3.51 -9.60 -1.16
CA ILE A 93 2.20 -9.35 -1.75
C ILE A 93 1.84 -10.61 -2.53
N PRO A 94 0.75 -11.31 -2.18
CA PRO A 94 0.43 -12.59 -2.82
C PRO A 94 0.15 -12.45 -4.30
N ALA A 95 0.54 -13.44 -5.08
CA ALA A 95 0.11 -13.57 -6.46
C ALA A 95 -1.41 -13.80 -6.49
N GLY A 96 -2.09 -13.28 -7.50
CA GLY A 96 -3.52 -13.49 -7.64
C GLY A 96 -4.22 -12.40 -8.43
N ARG A 97 -5.53 -12.35 -8.27
CA ARG A 97 -6.39 -11.40 -8.97
C ARG A 97 -6.55 -10.13 -8.15
N TYR A 98 -6.48 -9.00 -8.83
CA TYR A 98 -6.63 -7.69 -8.21
C TYR A 98 -7.53 -6.81 -9.08
N ALA A 99 -8.32 -5.98 -8.44
CA ALA A 99 -9.00 -4.87 -9.10
C ALA A 99 -8.02 -3.69 -9.10
N LYS A 100 -7.65 -3.22 -10.28
CA LYS A 100 -6.70 -2.11 -10.44
C LYS A 100 -7.46 -0.83 -10.71
N PHE A 101 -7.27 0.16 -9.85
CA PHE A 101 -7.82 1.51 -9.99
C PHE A 101 -6.67 2.49 -10.23
N VAL A 102 -6.90 3.48 -11.08
CA VAL A 102 -5.94 4.57 -11.27
C VAL A 102 -6.53 5.83 -10.64
N VAL A 103 -5.83 6.36 -9.65
CA VAL A 103 -6.24 7.55 -8.91
C VAL A 103 -5.31 8.69 -9.27
N ARG A 104 -5.87 9.83 -9.67
CA ARG A 104 -5.10 11.02 -10.05
C ARG A 104 -5.59 12.23 -9.29
N GLY A 105 -4.67 13.14 -9.00
CA GLY A 105 -4.97 14.40 -8.35
C GLY A 105 -4.09 14.64 -7.13
N ASP A 106 -4.58 15.43 -6.18
CA ASP A 106 -3.90 15.65 -4.91
C ASP A 106 -3.86 14.33 -4.12
N VAL A 107 -2.66 13.94 -3.67
CA VAL A 107 -2.44 12.64 -3.04
C VAL A 107 -3.42 12.40 -1.88
N GLN A 108 -3.53 13.36 -0.95
CA GLN A 108 -4.35 13.16 0.23
C GLN A 108 -5.83 13.16 -0.11
N GLN A 109 -6.30 14.15 -0.84
CA GLN A 109 -7.73 14.27 -1.16
C GLN A 109 -8.20 13.14 -2.07
N ALA A 110 -7.41 12.82 -3.09
CA ALA A 110 -7.77 11.78 -4.05
C ALA A 110 -7.83 10.41 -3.39
N LEU A 111 -6.88 10.08 -2.51
CA LEU A 111 -6.88 8.79 -1.82
C LEU A 111 -8.01 8.69 -0.81
N VAL A 112 -8.26 9.73 -0.02
CA VAL A 112 -9.37 9.71 0.94
C VAL A 112 -10.69 9.47 0.21
N GLN A 113 -10.93 10.20 -0.88
CA GLN A 113 -12.15 10.05 -1.67
C GLN A 113 -12.23 8.66 -2.29
N PHE A 114 -11.12 8.15 -2.81
CA PHE A 114 -11.06 6.80 -3.37
C PHE A 114 -11.48 5.74 -2.35
N TRP A 115 -10.90 5.76 -1.15
CA TRP A 115 -11.20 4.76 -0.14
C TRP A 115 -12.63 4.85 0.35
N MET A 116 -13.18 6.06 0.48
CA MET A 116 -14.59 6.23 0.85
C MET A 116 -15.53 5.61 -0.19
N GLU A 117 -15.24 5.81 -1.48
CA GLU A 117 -16.03 5.20 -2.55
C GLU A 117 -15.85 3.68 -2.58
N LEU A 118 -14.60 3.22 -2.37
CA LEU A 118 -14.31 1.78 -2.37
C LEU A 118 -15.09 1.05 -1.28
N TRP A 119 -15.18 1.62 -0.10
CA TRP A 119 -15.90 1.00 1.01
C TRP A 119 -17.40 0.83 0.72
N SER A 120 -17.94 1.61 -0.20
CA SER A 120 -19.34 1.48 -0.63
C SER A 120 -19.53 0.49 -1.78
N MET A 121 -18.44 0.00 -2.38
CA MET A 121 -18.51 -0.96 -3.49
C MET A 121 -18.62 -2.39 -2.98
N ASN A 122 -19.33 -3.22 -3.74
CA ASN A 122 -19.51 -4.63 -3.40
C ASN A 122 -18.51 -5.49 -4.17
N LEU A 123 -17.23 -5.40 -3.78
CA LEU A 123 -16.17 -6.22 -4.36
C LEU A 123 -15.98 -7.49 -3.54
N ASN A 124 -15.64 -8.57 -4.23
CA ASN A 124 -15.35 -9.85 -3.59
C ASN A 124 -13.89 -9.88 -3.11
N ARG A 125 -13.60 -9.11 -2.06
CA ARG A 125 -12.25 -8.87 -1.55
C ARG A 125 -11.73 -10.04 -0.73
N THR A 126 -10.42 -10.28 -0.82
CA THR A 126 -9.74 -11.30 0.01
C THR A 126 -9.45 -10.81 1.42
N PHE A 127 -9.22 -9.52 1.60
CA PHE A 127 -8.70 -8.93 2.84
C PHE A 127 -7.37 -9.57 3.28
N GLN A 128 -6.55 -9.97 2.32
CA GLN A 128 -5.20 -10.49 2.58
C GLN A 128 -4.14 -9.41 2.36
N ALA A 129 -4.20 -8.74 1.20
CA ALA A 129 -3.31 -7.63 0.89
C ALA A 129 -3.95 -6.75 -0.16
N ASP A 130 -3.90 -5.45 0.07
CA ASP A 130 -4.23 -4.42 -0.89
C ASP A 130 -3.04 -3.46 -0.91
N PHE A 131 -2.77 -2.81 -2.03
CA PHE A 131 -1.63 -1.89 -2.04
C PHE A 131 -1.82 -0.74 -3.01
N GLU A 132 -1.12 0.35 -2.69
CA GLU A 132 -1.02 1.56 -3.50
C GLU A 132 0.38 1.61 -4.08
N GLU A 133 0.46 1.84 -5.39
CA GLU A 133 1.73 1.95 -6.10
C GLU A 133 1.85 3.37 -6.61
N TYR A 134 2.87 4.09 -6.13
CA TYR A 134 3.02 5.52 -6.40
C TYR A 134 3.86 5.75 -7.64
N HIS A 135 3.28 6.36 -8.67
CA HIS A 135 3.94 6.61 -9.95
C HIS A 135 4.30 8.07 -10.19
N GLY A 136 3.82 8.97 -9.38
CA GLY A 136 4.17 10.38 -9.44
C GLY A 136 3.62 11.03 -8.19
N MET A 137 4.47 11.76 -7.48
CA MET A 137 4.11 12.31 -6.18
C MET A 137 4.29 13.83 -6.14
N SER A 138 4.16 14.50 -7.26
CA SER A 138 4.30 15.95 -7.32
C SER A 138 2.95 16.62 -7.09
N GLY A 139 2.59 16.79 -5.81
CA GLY A 139 1.48 17.64 -5.40
C GLY A 139 0.14 17.27 -5.99
N GLU A 140 -0.42 18.16 -6.79
CA GLU A 140 -1.78 18.04 -7.32
C GLU A 140 -1.91 17.08 -8.50
N GLU A 141 -0.80 16.58 -9.03
CA GLU A 141 -0.77 15.74 -10.22
C GLU A 141 -0.25 14.33 -9.96
N ALA A 142 -0.41 13.84 -8.72
CA ALA A 142 0.02 12.49 -8.39
C ALA A 142 -0.80 11.45 -9.18
N GLU A 143 -0.13 10.38 -9.55
CA GLU A 143 -0.80 9.19 -10.13
C GLU A 143 -0.51 8.00 -9.23
N ILE A 144 -1.56 7.34 -8.76
CA ILE A 144 -1.46 6.23 -7.84
C ILE A 144 -2.29 5.09 -8.39
N HIS A 145 -1.66 3.92 -8.53
CA HIS A 145 -2.37 2.71 -8.92
C HIS A 145 -2.72 1.93 -7.66
N VAL A 146 -4.00 1.73 -7.42
CA VAL A 146 -4.48 1.01 -6.23
C VAL A 146 -4.95 -0.37 -6.66
N TYR A 147 -4.43 -1.38 -5.99
CA TYR A 147 -4.75 -2.78 -6.27
C TYR A 147 -5.48 -3.38 -5.08
N ILE A 148 -6.68 -3.87 -5.32
CA ILE A 148 -7.52 -4.48 -4.28
C ILE A 148 -7.60 -5.98 -4.55
N GLY A 149 -7.16 -6.79 -3.59
CA GLY A 149 -7.15 -8.24 -3.73
C GLY A 149 -8.53 -8.83 -3.85
N LEU A 150 -8.75 -9.64 -4.86
CA LEU A 150 -10.03 -10.28 -5.15
C LEU A 150 -9.94 -11.78 -5.01
N LYS A 151 -11.02 -12.37 -4.49
CA LYS A 151 -11.15 -13.83 -4.47
C LYS A 151 -11.29 -14.35 -5.89
N GLU A 152 -10.78 -15.55 -6.12
CA GLU A 152 -11.01 -16.24 -7.37
C GLU A 152 -12.44 -16.78 -7.39
N ASP A 153 -13.03 -16.82 -8.57
CA ASP A 153 -14.39 -17.35 -8.77
C ASP A 153 -14.42 -18.87 -8.68
#